data_b35b5890425a74e98261ccd34c0ac470
#
_entry.id   b35b5890425a74e98261ccd34c0ac470
#
_cell.length_a   1.000
_cell.length_b   1.000
_cell.length_c   1.000
_cell.angle_alpha   90.00
_cell.angle_beta   90.00
_cell.angle_gamma   90.00
#
_symmetry.space_group_name_H-M   'P 1'
#
loop_
_entity.id
_entity.type
_entity.pdbx_description
1 polymer ?
#
loop_
_entity_poly.entity_id
_entity_poly.type
_entity_poly.pdbx_seq_one_letter_code
_entity_poly.pdbx_strand_id
1 'polypeptide(L)'
;MSTGLQRFLETRGPAGTRANQLLQDIGFSASVSWPASRLTPTGSPLEFGFTEAGGGLRYTVEVGSPGVNAERRLSDICEFVLGRGFLPPPVDLLDRVKDLQAAGLLTYGAWLGVRHDGADDRFKIYAEVPTAAGSAVEDWINQVLGAPLRLPGPPPRIEMIGLDAGTGELEVYYASTDMLRTGVSMALNRAGLSGTPASILSVIDGMTSVSAGARLPGRDVGFSYGLTQGTHEVAFTLYLVAQKLFGDDQSCTQWLAGRLPGHGDLMQILPATPPGITHHGLVGLTVAPGAARPLLSTGVAAPWMG
;
A
#
# COMPACT_ATOMS: atom_id res chain seq x y z
N MET A 1 -8.46 21.16 -6.26
CA MET A 1 -7.25 20.69 -5.53
C MET A 1 -6.66 21.81 -4.71
N SER A 2 -6.01 21.50 -3.57
CA SER A 2 -5.28 22.51 -2.80
C SER A 2 -4.11 23.09 -3.61
N THR A 3 -3.79 24.38 -3.37
CA THR A 3 -2.64 25.03 -4.03
C THR A 3 -1.32 24.26 -3.79
N GLY A 4 -1.16 23.64 -2.63
CA GLY A 4 0.00 22.82 -2.30
C GLY A 4 0.10 21.55 -3.16
N LEU A 5 -1.01 20.81 -3.28
CA LEU A 5 -1.05 19.60 -4.12
C LEU A 5 -0.78 19.93 -5.59
N GLN A 6 -1.35 21.03 -6.11
CA GLN A 6 -1.11 21.44 -7.47
C GLN A 6 0.37 21.76 -7.70
N ARG A 7 1.01 22.52 -6.80
CA ARG A 7 2.46 22.81 -6.87
C ARG A 7 3.30 21.54 -6.84
N PHE A 8 2.98 20.60 -5.96
CA PHE A 8 3.68 19.32 -5.92
C PHE A 8 3.59 18.59 -7.27
N LEU A 9 2.40 18.48 -7.86
CA LEU A 9 2.22 17.83 -9.16
C LEU A 9 2.97 18.56 -10.27
N GLU A 10 2.98 19.90 -10.29
CA GLU A 10 3.75 20.69 -11.25
C GLU A 10 5.26 20.37 -11.21
N THR A 11 5.83 20.09 -10.01
CA THR A 11 7.25 19.69 -9.90
C THR A 11 7.54 18.31 -10.52
N ARG A 12 6.50 17.51 -10.81
CA ARG A 12 6.61 16.17 -11.41
C ARG A 12 6.53 16.17 -12.93
N GLY A 13 6.46 17.33 -13.56
CA GLY A 13 6.43 17.49 -15.01
C GLY A 13 5.30 16.71 -15.69
N PRO A 14 5.57 15.98 -16.79
CA PRO A 14 4.52 15.25 -17.53
C PRO A 14 3.74 14.24 -16.68
N ALA A 15 4.39 13.55 -15.75
CA ALA A 15 3.73 12.61 -14.83
C ALA A 15 2.75 13.35 -13.92
N GLY A 16 3.13 14.52 -13.41
CA GLY A 16 2.25 15.35 -12.59
C GLY A 16 1.06 15.91 -13.36
N THR A 17 1.26 16.28 -14.64
CA THR A 17 0.15 16.71 -15.51
C THR A 17 -0.87 15.59 -15.70
N ARG A 18 -0.42 14.35 -15.99
CA ARG A 18 -1.31 13.18 -16.12
C ARG A 18 -2.02 12.86 -14.83
N ALA A 19 -1.30 12.90 -13.70
CA ALA A 19 -1.89 12.68 -12.38
C ALA A 19 -2.98 13.72 -12.07
N ASN A 20 -2.72 15.00 -12.37
CA ASN A 20 -3.69 16.07 -12.18
C ASN A 20 -4.97 15.83 -13.00
N GLN A 21 -4.84 15.47 -14.27
CA GLN A 21 -5.96 15.15 -15.13
C GLN A 21 -6.72 13.92 -14.62
N LEU A 22 -6.03 12.86 -14.24
CA LEU A 22 -6.65 11.64 -13.74
C LEU A 22 -7.41 11.90 -12.44
N LEU A 23 -6.84 12.64 -11.49
CA LEU A 23 -7.52 13.00 -10.25
C LEU A 23 -8.79 13.84 -10.49
N GLN A 24 -8.79 14.73 -11.49
CA GLN A 24 -10.00 15.46 -11.90
C GLN A 24 -11.06 14.53 -12.48
N ASP A 25 -10.66 13.59 -13.35
CA ASP A 25 -11.58 12.66 -14.02
C ASP A 25 -12.24 11.67 -13.06
N ILE A 26 -11.58 11.27 -11.99
CA ILE A 26 -12.20 10.44 -10.92
C ILE A 26 -13.08 11.27 -9.97
N GLY A 27 -13.26 12.56 -10.23
CA GLY A 27 -14.06 13.45 -9.40
C GLY A 27 -13.37 13.87 -8.11
N PHE A 28 -12.03 13.73 -8.02
CA PHE A 28 -11.26 14.18 -6.88
C PHE A 28 -11.29 15.72 -6.79
N SER A 29 -12.16 16.23 -5.93
CA SER A 29 -12.30 17.67 -5.70
C SER A 29 -11.87 18.02 -4.30
N ALA A 30 -11.01 19.04 -4.18
CA ALA A 30 -10.64 19.61 -2.88
C ALA A 30 -11.82 20.21 -2.10
N SER A 31 -12.93 20.45 -2.77
CA SER A 31 -14.15 20.99 -2.15
C SER A 31 -15.04 19.93 -1.51
N VAL A 32 -14.76 18.63 -1.73
CA VAL A 32 -15.51 17.54 -1.12
C VAL A 32 -14.87 17.21 0.21
N SER A 33 -15.60 17.35 1.30
CA SER A 33 -15.19 16.86 2.61
C SER A 33 -15.15 15.32 2.59
N TRP A 34 -14.00 14.74 2.90
CA TRP A 34 -13.81 13.30 3.09
C TRP A 34 -13.66 13.00 4.58
N PRO A 35 -14.75 12.99 5.33
CA PRO A 35 -14.68 13.00 6.79
C PRO A 35 -14.02 11.75 7.41
N ALA A 36 -13.78 10.71 6.64
CA ALA A 36 -13.24 9.46 7.17
C ALA A 36 -12.74 8.49 6.08
N SER A 37 -11.87 8.91 5.16
CA SER A 37 -11.17 7.92 4.35
C SER A 37 -10.33 7.03 5.27
N ARG A 38 -10.35 5.73 5.02
CA ARG A 38 -9.51 4.76 5.73
C ARG A 38 -8.17 4.53 5.03
N LEU A 39 -7.93 5.23 3.93
CA LEU A 39 -6.71 5.10 3.17
C LEU A 39 -5.49 5.62 3.94
N THR A 40 -5.65 6.74 4.67
CA THR A 40 -4.54 7.37 5.38
C THR A 40 -4.87 7.66 6.85
N PRO A 41 -3.85 7.79 7.73
CA PRO A 41 -4.05 8.16 9.12
C PRO A 41 -4.70 9.54 9.32
N THR A 42 -4.53 10.45 8.35
CA THR A 42 -5.12 11.80 8.37
C THR A 42 -6.55 11.84 7.85
N GLY A 43 -7.08 10.71 7.37
CA GLY A 43 -8.38 10.66 6.69
C GLY A 43 -8.35 11.18 5.25
N SER A 44 -7.18 11.46 4.68
CA SER A 44 -7.04 11.84 3.27
C SER A 44 -7.38 10.66 2.36
N PRO A 45 -8.20 10.88 1.31
CA PRO A 45 -8.52 9.86 0.32
C PRO A 45 -7.44 9.71 -0.77
N LEU A 46 -6.28 10.32 -0.58
CA LEU A 46 -5.14 10.27 -1.49
C LEU A 46 -3.85 10.11 -0.71
N GLU A 47 -3.06 9.10 -1.07
CA GLU A 47 -1.74 8.82 -0.52
C GLU A 47 -0.72 8.74 -1.63
N PHE A 48 0.37 9.51 -1.55
CA PHE A 48 1.51 9.39 -2.46
C PHE A 48 2.49 8.33 -1.97
N GLY A 49 2.91 7.46 -2.89
CA GLY A 49 3.90 6.43 -2.63
C GLY A 49 5.30 6.83 -3.08
N PHE A 50 6.30 6.65 -2.22
CA PHE A 50 7.71 6.86 -2.52
C PHE A 50 8.48 5.56 -2.32
N THR A 51 9.46 5.29 -3.17
CA THR A 51 10.30 4.10 -3.08
C THR A 51 11.75 4.42 -3.42
N GLU A 52 12.66 3.73 -2.77
CA GLU A 52 14.10 3.85 -2.96
C GLU A 52 14.54 3.51 -4.40
N ALA A 53 13.82 2.61 -5.06
CA ALA A 53 14.05 2.31 -6.48
C ALA A 53 13.76 3.51 -7.40
N GLY A 54 13.14 4.57 -6.89
CA GLY A 54 12.69 5.70 -7.69
C GLY A 54 11.57 5.28 -8.66
N GLY A 55 11.52 5.96 -9.80
CA GLY A 55 10.57 5.66 -10.89
C GLY A 55 9.19 6.26 -10.65
N GLY A 56 8.82 7.19 -11.52
CA GLY A 56 7.48 7.71 -11.67
C GLY A 56 6.84 8.36 -10.45
N LEU A 57 5.68 8.94 -10.69
CA LEU A 57 4.77 9.41 -9.67
C LEU A 57 3.79 8.29 -9.32
N ARG A 58 3.70 7.95 -8.03
CA ARG A 58 2.80 6.89 -7.53
C ARG A 58 1.85 7.45 -6.50
N TYR A 59 0.61 7.00 -6.53
CA TYR A 59 -0.36 7.28 -5.49
C TYR A 59 -1.45 6.23 -5.43
N THR A 60 -2.11 6.15 -4.28
CA THR A 60 -3.35 5.40 -4.10
C THR A 60 -4.46 6.39 -3.80
N VAL A 61 -5.63 6.17 -4.39
CA VAL A 61 -6.76 7.09 -4.27
C VAL A 61 -8.06 6.33 -4.06
N GLU A 62 -8.93 6.91 -3.27
CA GLU A 62 -10.31 6.47 -3.12
C GLU A 62 -11.15 7.05 -4.27
N VAL A 63 -11.74 6.19 -5.09
CA VAL A 63 -12.52 6.60 -6.27
C VAL A 63 -13.97 6.85 -5.87
N GLY A 64 -14.56 7.87 -6.46
CA GLY A 64 -15.94 8.29 -6.21
C GLY A 64 -16.08 9.30 -5.08
N SER A 65 -17.31 9.57 -4.65
CA SER A 65 -17.59 10.45 -3.52
C SER A 65 -17.55 9.67 -2.19
N PRO A 66 -17.43 10.35 -1.03
CA PRO A 66 -17.46 9.70 0.29
C PRO A 66 -18.72 8.87 0.57
N GLY A 67 -19.82 9.16 -0.14
CA GLY A 67 -21.10 8.45 0.01
C GLY A 67 -21.29 7.26 -0.94
N VAL A 68 -20.30 6.93 -1.77
CA VAL A 68 -20.38 5.76 -2.65
C VAL A 68 -20.35 4.49 -1.81
N ASN A 69 -21.30 3.58 -2.08
CA ASN A 69 -21.36 2.27 -1.42
C ASN A 69 -20.06 1.49 -1.69
N ALA A 70 -19.46 0.94 -0.63
CA ALA A 70 -18.25 0.14 -0.69
C ALA A 70 -18.35 -1.01 -1.70
N GLU A 71 -19.52 -1.64 -1.83
CA GLU A 71 -19.78 -2.76 -2.75
C GLU A 71 -19.65 -2.36 -4.23
N ARG A 72 -19.84 -1.08 -4.57
CA ARG A 72 -19.74 -0.60 -5.95
C ARG A 72 -18.34 -0.20 -6.37
N ARG A 73 -17.47 0.14 -5.43
CA ARG A 73 -16.15 0.74 -5.73
C ARG A 73 -15.28 -0.12 -6.63
N LEU A 74 -15.29 -1.44 -6.44
CA LEU A 74 -14.53 -2.34 -7.30
C LEU A 74 -14.99 -2.25 -8.77
N SER A 75 -16.30 -2.27 -9.01
CA SER A 75 -16.86 -2.13 -10.36
C SER A 75 -16.59 -0.76 -10.95
N ASP A 76 -16.82 0.31 -10.17
CA ASP A 76 -16.59 1.68 -10.60
C ASP A 76 -15.11 1.91 -11.01
N ILE A 77 -14.16 1.32 -10.27
CA ILE A 77 -12.72 1.36 -10.61
C ILE A 77 -12.44 0.58 -11.90
N CYS A 78 -13.00 -0.61 -12.07
CA CYS A 78 -12.80 -1.39 -13.29
C CYS A 78 -13.35 -0.65 -14.52
N GLU A 79 -14.53 -0.06 -14.43
CA GLU A 79 -15.12 0.77 -15.49
C GLU A 79 -14.25 1.98 -15.81
N PHE A 80 -13.73 2.66 -14.79
CA PHE A 80 -12.81 3.78 -14.96
C PHE A 80 -11.53 3.38 -15.71
N VAL A 81 -10.87 2.28 -15.29
CA VAL A 81 -9.63 1.78 -15.91
C VAL A 81 -9.89 1.38 -17.37
N LEU A 82 -10.99 0.67 -17.64
CA LEU A 82 -11.40 0.29 -19.00
C LEU A 82 -11.71 1.52 -19.87
N GLY A 83 -12.41 2.51 -19.33
CA GLY A 83 -12.73 3.77 -20.01
C GLY A 83 -11.48 4.59 -20.39
N ARG A 84 -10.34 4.34 -19.76
CA ARG A 84 -9.02 4.89 -20.08
C ARG A 84 -8.26 4.11 -21.14
N GLY A 85 -8.82 3.02 -21.65
CA GLY A 85 -8.18 2.17 -22.66
C GLY A 85 -7.21 1.15 -22.08
N PHE A 86 -7.19 0.95 -20.75
CA PHE A 86 -6.38 -0.10 -20.12
C PHE A 86 -7.20 -1.36 -19.92
N LEU A 87 -6.53 -2.50 -20.04
CA LEU A 87 -7.17 -3.78 -19.77
C LEU A 87 -7.41 -3.92 -18.26
N PRO A 88 -8.61 -4.34 -17.83
CA PRO A 88 -8.84 -4.71 -16.44
C PRO A 88 -8.03 -5.97 -16.09
N PRO A 89 -7.94 -6.34 -14.81
CA PRO A 89 -7.41 -7.65 -14.43
C PRO A 89 -8.12 -8.79 -15.15
N PRO A 90 -7.48 -9.96 -15.34
CA PRO A 90 -8.12 -11.14 -15.93
C PRO A 90 -9.50 -11.42 -15.32
N VAL A 91 -10.48 -11.76 -16.18
CA VAL A 91 -11.90 -11.86 -15.78
C VAL A 91 -12.11 -12.88 -14.67
N ASP A 92 -11.48 -14.05 -14.78
CA ASP A 92 -11.56 -15.12 -13.77
C ASP A 92 -11.03 -14.67 -12.40
N LEU A 93 -9.97 -13.88 -12.40
CA LEU A 93 -9.39 -13.33 -11.18
C LEU A 93 -10.29 -12.24 -10.57
N LEU A 94 -10.84 -11.38 -11.43
CA LEU A 94 -11.75 -10.32 -11.00
C LEU A 94 -13.07 -10.89 -10.45
N ASP A 95 -13.64 -11.91 -11.11
CA ASP A 95 -14.87 -12.56 -10.66
C ASP A 95 -14.64 -13.28 -9.33
N ARG A 96 -13.50 -13.95 -9.16
CA ARG A 96 -13.13 -14.52 -7.86
C ARG A 96 -13.07 -13.48 -6.75
N VAL A 97 -12.50 -12.31 -7.01
CA VAL A 97 -12.44 -11.23 -6.01
C VAL A 97 -13.82 -10.67 -5.69
N LYS A 98 -14.71 -10.54 -6.68
CA LYS A 98 -16.13 -10.17 -6.46
C LYS A 98 -16.84 -11.17 -5.57
N ASP A 99 -16.66 -12.47 -5.82
CA ASP A 99 -17.26 -13.54 -5.00
C ASP A 99 -16.75 -13.46 -3.55
N LEU A 100 -15.46 -13.19 -3.35
CA LEU A 100 -14.91 -13.00 -2.01
C LEU A 100 -15.52 -11.76 -1.33
N GLN A 101 -15.68 -10.64 -2.03
CA GLN A 101 -16.32 -9.43 -1.48
C GLN A 101 -17.81 -9.66 -1.15
N ALA A 102 -18.52 -10.44 -1.95
CA ALA A 102 -19.92 -10.78 -1.69
C ALA A 102 -20.14 -11.68 -0.45
N ALA A 103 -19.08 -12.28 0.09
CA ALA A 103 -19.15 -13.14 1.29
C ALA A 103 -19.31 -12.37 2.61
N GLY A 104 -19.20 -11.04 2.62
CA GLY A 104 -19.32 -10.27 3.87
C GLY A 104 -19.44 -8.76 3.68
N LEU A 105 -19.52 -8.06 4.81
CA LEU A 105 -19.63 -6.60 4.81
C LEU A 105 -18.28 -5.95 4.46
N LEU A 106 -18.32 -4.98 3.58
CA LEU A 106 -17.20 -4.15 3.19
C LEU A 106 -17.20 -2.81 3.93
N THR A 107 -16.02 -2.33 4.25
CA THR A 107 -15.82 -1.05 4.91
C THR A 107 -15.47 0.06 3.91
N TYR A 108 -14.57 -0.24 2.97
CA TYR A 108 -14.14 0.69 1.92
C TYR A 108 -14.26 0.10 0.51
N GLY A 109 -14.38 -1.21 0.37
CA GLY A 109 -14.58 -1.92 -0.88
C GLY A 109 -13.34 -2.02 -1.74
N ALA A 110 -12.91 -0.93 -2.36
CA ALA A 110 -11.69 -0.91 -3.17
C ALA A 110 -11.05 0.47 -3.25
N TRP A 111 -9.72 0.49 -3.53
CA TRP A 111 -8.94 1.67 -3.85
C TRP A 111 -8.21 1.50 -5.18
N LEU A 112 -7.87 2.61 -5.83
CA LEU A 112 -7.11 2.63 -7.08
C LEU A 112 -5.68 3.07 -6.82
N GLY A 113 -4.72 2.21 -7.08
CA GLY A 113 -3.30 2.56 -7.18
C GLY A 113 -2.96 3.00 -8.60
N VAL A 114 -2.20 4.07 -8.71
CA VAL A 114 -1.75 4.63 -9.99
C VAL A 114 -0.25 4.84 -9.96
N ARG A 115 0.40 4.55 -11.08
CA ARG A 115 1.80 4.85 -11.31
C ARG A 115 1.97 5.47 -12.69
N HIS A 116 2.51 6.69 -12.73
CA HIS A 116 2.93 7.37 -13.96
C HIS A 116 4.44 7.20 -14.11
N ASP A 117 4.88 6.38 -15.04
CA ASP A 117 6.30 6.04 -15.27
C ASP A 117 6.70 6.39 -16.70
N GLY A 118 7.52 7.42 -16.88
CA GLY A 118 7.83 7.92 -18.22
C GLY A 118 6.57 8.34 -18.98
N ALA A 119 6.30 7.68 -20.11
CA ALA A 119 5.10 7.88 -20.93
C ALA A 119 3.93 6.96 -20.53
N ASP A 120 4.19 5.94 -19.71
CA ASP A 120 3.24 4.87 -19.41
C ASP A 120 2.53 5.12 -18.09
N ASP A 121 1.27 4.73 -18.04
CA ASP A 121 0.48 4.67 -16.83
C ASP A 121 0.20 3.20 -16.47
N ARG A 122 0.23 2.89 -15.18
CA ARG A 122 -0.12 1.57 -14.65
C ARG A 122 -1.13 1.72 -13.54
N PHE A 123 -2.04 0.76 -13.48
CA PHE A 123 -3.11 0.75 -12.49
C PHE A 123 -3.05 -0.54 -11.66
N LYS A 124 -3.28 -0.40 -10.38
CA LYS A 124 -3.43 -1.51 -9.44
C LYS A 124 -4.72 -1.32 -8.66
N ILE A 125 -5.54 -2.35 -8.61
CA ILE A 125 -6.78 -2.34 -7.84
C ILE A 125 -6.51 -3.00 -6.50
N TYR A 126 -6.81 -2.31 -5.41
CA TYR A 126 -6.74 -2.85 -4.05
C TYR A 126 -8.16 -3.17 -3.59
N ALA A 127 -8.54 -4.43 -3.64
CA ALA A 127 -9.86 -4.90 -3.24
C ALA A 127 -9.87 -5.39 -1.80
N GLU A 128 -10.77 -4.86 -0.98
CA GLU A 128 -10.98 -5.28 0.40
C GLU A 128 -11.40 -6.75 0.47
N VAL A 129 -10.86 -7.47 1.43
CA VAL A 129 -11.27 -8.84 1.76
C VAL A 129 -12.07 -8.81 3.06
N PRO A 130 -13.39 -9.08 3.03
CA PRO A 130 -14.18 -9.13 4.24
C PRO A 130 -13.71 -10.29 5.13
N THR A 131 -13.81 -10.13 6.43
CA THR A 131 -13.31 -11.13 7.40
C THR A 131 -13.88 -12.54 7.14
N ALA A 132 -15.12 -12.64 6.67
CA ALA A 132 -15.74 -13.92 6.35
C ALA A 132 -15.06 -14.66 5.18
N ALA A 133 -14.39 -13.95 4.27
CA ALA A 133 -13.71 -14.55 3.12
C ALA A 133 -12.24 -14.92 3.39
N GLY A 134 -11.68 -14.53 4.55
CA GLY A 134 -10.26 -14.69 4.84
C GLY A 134 -9.73 -16.11 4.69
N SER A 135 -10.47 -17.11 5.14
CA SER A 135 -10.08 -18.53 4.99
C SER A 135 -10.02 -18.98 3.53
N ALA A 136 -10.98 -18.56 2.70
CA ALA A 136 -11.01 -18.92 1.28
C ALA A 136 -9.82 -18.29 0.52
N VAL A 137 -9.42 -17.07 0.88
CA VAL A 137 -8.22 -16.45 0.32
C VAL A 137 -6.96 -17.16 0.81
N GLU A 138 -6.88 -17.51 2.10
CA GLU A 138 -5.74 -18.24 2.65
C GLU A 138 -5.56 -19.61 1.97
N ASP A 139 -6.64 -20.35 1.74
CA ASP A 139 -6.61 -21.62 1.02
C ASP A 139 -6.11 -21.44 -0.42
N TRP A 140 -6.55 -20.37 -1.09
CA TRP A 140 -6.06 -20.05 -2.41
C TRP A 140 -4.54 -19.74 -2.41
N ILE A 141 -4.08 -18.93 -1.48
CA ILE A 141 -2.66 -18.58 -1.38
C ILE A 141 -1.80 -19.79 -0.97
N ASN A 142 -2.32 -20.68 -0.11
CA ASN A 142 -1.65 -21.94 0.25
C ASN A 142 -1.41 -22.85 -0.96
N GLN A 143 -2.35 -22.89 -1.91
CA GLN A 143 -2.18 -23.64 -3.17
C GLN A 143 -1.02 -23.07 -4.01
N VAL A 144 -0.84 -21.74 -4.00
CA VAL A 144 0.23 -21.10 -4.76
C VAL A 144 1.58 -21.19 -4.03
N LEU A 145 1.61 -20.95 -2.72
CA LEU A 145 2.85 -20.92 -1.93
C LEU A 145 3.28 -22.30 -1.37
N GLY A 146 2.43 -23.32 -1.53
CA GLY A 146 2.72 -24.69 -1.15
C GLY A 146 2.73 -24.98 0.37
N ALA A 147 2.51 -23.98 1.22
CA ALA A 147 2.51 -24.14 2.66
C ALA A 147 1.62 -23.12 3.38
N PRO A 148 0.92 -23.52 4.46
CA PRO A 148 0.16 -22.60 5.28
C PRO A 148 1.07 -21.65 6.07
N LEU A 149 0.63 -20.43 6.23
CA LEU A 149 1.29 -19.45 7.08
C LEU A 149 1.08 -19.81 8.55
N ARG A 150 2.17 -20.00 9.27
CA ARG A 150 2.14 -20.24 10.72
C ARG A 150 3.05 -19.22 11.40
N LEU A 151 2.44 -18.25 12.07
CA LEU A 151 3.15 -17.25 12.87
C LEU A 151 2.94 -17.53 14.37
N PRO A 152 3.91 -17.19 15.23
CA PRO A 152 3.69 -17.17 16.67
C PRO A 152 2.69 -16.09 17.03
N GLY A 153 1.71 -16.40 17.86
CA GLY A 153 0.69 -15.46 18.32
C GLY A 153 -0.64 -15.58 17.58
N PRO A 154 -1.47 -14.53 17.58
CA PRO A 154 -2.73 -14.51 16.86
C PRO A 154 -2.52 -14.69 15.34
N PRO A 155 -3.40 -15.46 14.67
CA PRO A 155 -3.29 -15.60 13.22
C PRO A 155 -3.44 -14.26 12.52
N PRO A 156 -2.63 -13.97 11.48
CA PRO A 156 -2.79 -12.76 10.70
C PRO A 156 -4.12 -12.80 9.93
N ARG A 157 -4.70 -11.62 9.73
CA ARG A 157 -5.92 -11.44 8.96
C ARG A 157 -5.57 -10.91 7.57
N ILE A 158 -6.21 -11.45 6.54
CA ILE A 158 -6.11 -10.90 5.20
C ILE A 158 -7.02 -9.66 5.13
N GLU A 159 -6.46 -8.55 4.68
CA GLU A 159 -7.14 -7.25 4.60
C GLU A 159 -7.57 -6.92 3.19
N MET A 160 -6.70 -7.20 2.21
CA MET A 160 -6.99 -6.86 0.83
C MET A 160 -6.16 -7.69 -0.16
N ILE A 161 -6.62 -7.67 -1.40
CA ILE A 161 -5.95 -8.23 -2.57
C ILE A 161 -5.64 -7.08 -3.53
N GLY A 162 -4.37 -6.97 -3.94
CA GLY A 162 -3.93 -6.07 -4.99
C GLY A 162 -3.90 -6.81 -6.33
N LEU A 163 -4.55 -6.26 -7.35
CA LEU A 163 -4.58 -6.77 -8.72
C LEU A 163 -3.96 -5.73 -9.65
N ASP A 164 -2.89 -6.08 -10.33
CA ASP A 164 -2.34 -5.22 -11.38
C ASP A 164 -3.21 -5.33 -12.63
N ALA A 165 -3.65 -4.18 -13.15
CA ALA A 165 -4.44 -4.11 -14.35
C ALA A 165 -3.55 -4.40 -15.58
N GLY A 166 -3.97 -5.34 -16.42
CA GLY A 166 -3.26 -5.76 -17.63
C GLY A 166 -2.33 -6.95 -17.41
N THR A 167 -1.54 -7.02 -16.35
CA THR A 167 -0.64 -8.16 -16.10
C THR A 167 -1.30 -9.26 -15.28
N GLY A 168 -2.26 -8.90 -14.44
CA GLY A 168 -2.90 -9.82 -13.50
C GLY A 168 -1.96 -10.26 -12.35
N GLU A 169 -0.85 -9.56 -12.14
CA GLU A 169 -0.03 -9.77 -10.95
C GLU A 169 -0.87 -9.58 -9.70
N LEU A 170 -0.68 -10.48 -8.75
CA LEU A 170 -1.46 -10.56 -7.53
C LEU A 170 -0.60 -10.22 -6.32
N GLU A 171 -1.14 -9.44 -5.41
CA GLU A 171 -0.52 -9.21 -4.11
C GLU A 171 -1.56 -9.39 -3.00
N VAL A 172 -1.24 -10.18 -1.97
CA VAL A 172 -2.14 -10.41 -0.85
C VAL A 172 -1.58 -9.76 0.40
N TYR A 173 -2.38 -8.92 1.04
CA TYR A 173 -2.00 -8.11 2.18
C TYR A 173 -2.60 -8.65 3.47
N TYR A 174 -1.75 -8.79 4.46
CA TYR A 174 -2.06 -9.30 5.78
C TYR A 174 -1.87 -8.21 6.84
N ALA A 175 -2.77 -8.18 7.81
CA ALA A 175 -2.55 -7.49 9.08
C ALA A 175 -2.24 -8.50 10.18
N SER A 176 -1.28 -8.19 11.02
CA SER A 176 -0.88 -8.99 12.17
C SER A 176 -0.75 -8.13 13.40
N THR A 177 -1.24 -8.62 14.53
CA THR A 177 -1.14 -7.95 15.82
C THR A 177 -0.04 -8.61 16.66
N ASP A 178 0.82 -7.80 17.27
CA ASP A 178 1.91 -8.26 18.16
C ASP A 178 2.92 -9.23 17.49
N MET A 179 3.23 -9.01 16.20
CA MET A 179 4.16 -9.86 15.46
C MET A 179 5.55 -9.88 16.10
N LEU A 180 6.07 -11.08 16.31
CA LEU A 180 7.44 -11.29 16.79
C LEU A 180 8.46 -11.16 15.65
N ARG A 181 9.69 -10.79 15.97
CA ARG A 181 10.81 -10.77 15.01
C ARG A 181 11.03 -12.12 14.33
N THR A 182 10.82 -13.22 15.06
CA THR A 182 10.85 -14.59 14.50
C THR A 182 9.75 -14.83 13.48
N GLY A 183 8.60 -14.15 13.62
CA GLY A 183 7.51 -14.19 12.65
C GLY A 183 7.91 -13.66 11.27
N VAL A 184 8.79 -12.65 11.21
CA VAL A 184 9.36 -12.14 9.94
C VAL A 184 10.11 -13.25 9.22
N SER A 185 10.96 -14.01 9.95
CA SER A 185 11.69 -15.13 9.37
C SER A 185 10.76 -16.21 8.84
N MET A 186 9.69 -16.52 9.57
CA MET A 186 8.71 -17.53 9.14
C MET A 186 7.94 -17.08 7.90
N ALA A 187 7.54 -15.80 7.84
CA ALA A 187 6.87 -15.23 6.68
C ALA A 187 7.78 -15.22 5.42
N LEU A 188 9.05 -14.85 5.59
CA LEU A 188 10.05 -14.90 4.51
C LEU A 188 10.34 -16.33 4.04
N ASN A 189 10.42 -17.29 4.97
CA ASN A 189 10.61 -18.71 4.62
C ASN A 189 9.47 -19.24 3.75
N ARG A 190 8.22 -18.84 4.03
CA ARG A 190 7.06 -19.18 3.18
C ARG A 190 7.20 -18.66 1.75
N ALA A 191 7.83 -17.50 1.57
CA ALA A 191 8.11 -16.90 0.27
C ALA A 191 9.40 -17.45 -0.40
N GLY A 192 10.08 -18.41 0.19
CA GLY A 192 11.38 -18.91 -0.31
C GLY A 192 12.56 -17.94 -0.10
N LEU A 193 12.39 -16.93 0.76
CA LEU A 193 13.36 -15.84 1.00
C LEU A 193 14.12 -16.02 2.32
N SER A 194 14.48 -17.25 2.67
CA SER A 194 15.06 -17.60 3.97
C SER A 194 16.42 -16.96 4.31
N GLY A 195 17.14 -16.44 3.31
CA GLY A 195 18.43 -15.76 3.49
C GLY A 195 18.35 -14.30 3.93
N THR A 196 17.17 -13.69 3.99
CA THR A 196 17.01 -12.24 4.13
C THR A 196 16.47 -11.69 5.46
N PRO A 197 16.06 -12.50 6.46
CA PRO A 197 15.48 -11.96 7.70
C PRO A 197 16.39 -10.98 8.44
N ALA A 198 17.69 -11.28 8.51
CA ALA A 198 18.65 -10.43 9.19
C ALA A 198 18.77 -9.03 8.57
N SER A 199 18.68 -8.92 7.24
CA SER A 199 18.76 -7.63 6.55
C SER A 199 17.54 -6.75 6.82
N ILE A 200 16.32 -7.31 6.82
CA ILE A 200 15.09 -6.57 7.20
C ILE A 200 15.21 -6.10 8.65
N LEU A 201 15.54 -6.98 9.57
CA LEU A 201 15.62 -6.66 10.99
C LEU A 201 16.69 -5.61 11.29
N SER A 202 17.83 -5.64 10.60
CA SER A 202 18.89 -4.62 10.70
C SER A 202 18.40 -3.24 10.24
N VAL A 203 17.61 -3.18 9.17
CA VAL A 203 17.02 -1.89 8.72
C VAL A 203 16.04 -1.37 9.77
N ILE A 204 15.18 -2.22 10.34
CA ILE A 204 14.26 -1.83 11.41
C ILE A 204 15.01 -1.30 12.63
N ASP A 205 16.08 -1.97 13.04
CA ASP A 205 16.90 -1.56 14.18
C ASP A 205 17.59 -0.19 13.93
N GLY A 206 17.88 0.13 12.67
CA GLY A 206 18.40 1.44 12.27
C GLY A 206 17.35 2.56 12.19
N MET A 207 16.05 2.21 12.17
CA MET A 207 14.94 3.19 12.14
C MET A 207 14.50 3.62 13.53
N THR A 208 14.64 2.76 14.52
CA THR A 208 14.11 2.99 15.86
C THR A 208 15.21 3.20 16.88
N SER A 209 15.01 4.15 17.81
CA SER A 209 15.86 4.32 18.99
C SER A 209 15.54 3.31 20.10
N VAL A 210 14.47 2.55 19.95
CA VAL A 210 14.06 1.54 20.93
C VAL A 210 14.92 0.29 20.77
N SER A 211 15.49 -0.18 21.88
CA SER A 211 16.27 -1.43 21.91
C SER A 211 15.52 -2.59 21.27
N ALA A 212 16.22 -3.37 20.45
CA ALA A 212 15.69 -4.55 19.78
C ALA A 212 15.13 -5.58 20.77
N GLY A 213 13.83 -5.51 20.99
CA GLY A 213 13.08 -6.51 21.76
C GLY A 213 12.70 -7.73 20.91
N ALA A 214 12.01 -8.69 21.50
CA ALA A 214 11.49 -9.86 20.78
C ALA A 214 10.38 -9.50 19.76
N ARG A 215 9.74 -8.33 19.91
CA ARG A 215 8.65 -7.85 19.05
C ARG A 215 9.13 -6.81 18.04
N LEU A 216 8.36 -6.65 16.96
CA LEU A 216 8.52 -5.52 16.06
C LEU A 216 8.02 -4.22 16.70
N PRO A 217 8.52 -3.05 16.25
CA PRO A 217 7.99 -1.75 16.67
C PRO A 217 6.50 -1.61 16.32
N GLY A 218 5.73 -1.17 17.30
CA GLY A 218 4.29 -1.08 17.16
C GLY A 218 3.59 -2.42 17.40
N ARG A 219 2.28 -2.34 17.62
CA ARG A 219 1.45 -3.51 17.86
C ARG A 219 0.90 -4.08 16.55
N ASP A 220 0.51 -3.19 15.67
CA ASP A 220 -0.10 -3.54 14.38
C ASP A 220 0.95 -3.42 13.28
N VAL A 221 1.15 -4.48 12.55
CA VAL A 221 2.06 -4.56 11.40
C VAL A 221 1.32 -5.20 10.23
N GLY A 222 1.67 -4.78 9.01
CA GLY A 222 1.21 -5.43 7.79
C GLY A 222 2.34 -6.19 7.11
N PHE A 223 1.98 -7.13 6.26
CA PHE A 223 2.92 -7.71 5.29
C PHE A 223 2.16 -8.18 4.06
N SER A 224 2.86 -8.33 2.94
CA SER A 224 2.26 -8.85 1.72
C SER A 224 3.14 -9.88 1.02
N TYR A 225 2.48 -10.71 0.21
CA TYR A 225 3.11 -11.56 -0.79
C TYR A 225 2.69 -11.10 -2.17
N GLY A 226 3.66 -10.65 -2.97
CA GLY A 226 3.48 -10.33 -4.39
C GLY A 226 3.80 -11.55 -5.24
N LEU A 227 2.87 -11.95 -6.08
CA LEU A 227 2.92 -13.16 -6.90
C LEU A 227 2.91 -12.76 -8.36
N THR A 228 3.95 -13.13 -9.10
CA THR A 228 4.03 -12.90 -10.55
C THR A 228 3.46 -14.11 -11.28
N GLN A 229 2.48 -13.88 -12.16
CA GLN A 229 1.89 -14.96 -12.95
C GLN A 229 2.95 -15.70 -13.79
N GLY A 230 2.83 -17.03 -13.81
CA GLY A 230 3.73 -17.89 -14.62
C GLY A 230 5.12 -18.09 -14.03
N THR A 231 5.42 -17.53 -12.86
CA THR A 231 6.65 -17.78 -12.12
C THR A 231 6.34 -18.30 -10.70
N HIS A 232 7.34 -18.89 -10.06
CA HIS A 232 7.27 -19.22 -8.62
C HIS A 232 7.94 -18.14 -7.76
N GLU A 233 8.23 -16.99 -8.37
CA GLU A 233 8.86 -15.88 -7.66
C GLU A 233 7.85 -15.15 -6.80
N VAL A 234 8.19 -14.98 -5.54
CA VAL A 234 7.36 -14.31 -4.54
C VAL A 234 8.14 -13.17 -3.94
N ALA A 235 7.64 -11.95 -4.10
CA ALA A 235 8.14 -10.81 -3.33
C ALA A 235 7.44 -10.75 -1.97
N PHE A 236 8.18 -10.38 -0.94
CA PHE A 236 7.65 -10.14 0.40
C PHE A 236 7.84 -8.68 0.78
N THR A 237 6.81 -8.04 1.30
CA THR A 237 6.92 -6.69 1.88
C THR A 237 6.42 -6.71 3.32
N LEU A 238 7.22 -6.18 4.23
CA LEU A 238 6.82 -5.89 5.61
C LEU A 238 6.44 -4.42 5.73
N TYR A 239 5.28 -4.11 6.31
CA TYR A 239 4.78 -2.77 6.54
C TYR A 239 4.74 -2.45 8.03
N LEU A 240 5.35 -1.35 8.41
CA LEU A 240 5.39 -0.87 9.78
C LEU A 240 4.78 0.53 9.86
N VAL A 241 4.02 0.82 10.90
CA VAL A 241 3.40 2.13 11.10
C VAL A 241 4.48 3.18 11.36
N ALA A 242 4.59 4.19 10.48
CA ALA A 242 5.64 5.20 10.54
C ALA A 242 5.68 5.93 11.91
N GLN A 243 4.52 6.31 12.44
CA GLN A 243 4.39 6.92 13.76
C GLN A 243 4.97 6.06 14.89
N LYS A 244 4.90 4.71 14.77
CA LYS A 244 5.47 3.78 15.77
C LYS A 244 6.97 3.59 15.63
N LEU A 245 7.52 3.86 14.43
CA LEU A 245 8.97 3.82 14.18
C LEU A 245 9.66 5.11 14.63
N PHE A 246 9.08 6.25 14.31
CA PHE A 246 9.74 7.55 14.38
C PHE A 246 9.09 8.52 15.39
N GLY A 247 7.85 8.28 15.82
CA GLY A 247 7.11 9.15 16.73
C GLY A 247 6.40 10.31 16.05
N ASP A 248 7.04 10.99 15.09
CA ASP A 248 6.51 12.15 14.37
C ASP A 248 7.00 12.24 12.93
N ASP A 249 6.37 13.14 12.14
CA ASP A 249 6.72 13.36 10.74
C ASP A 249 8.11 13.94 10.53
N GLN A 250 8.61 14.77 11.45
CA GLN A 250 9.92 15.38 11.33
C GLN A 250 11.03 14.33 11.42
N SER A 251 10.97 13.48 12.42
CA SER A 251 11.91 12.35 12.61
C SER A 251 11.86 11.37 11.44
N CYS A 252 10.65 11.05 10.97
CA CYS A 252 10.45 10.20 9.79
C CYS A 252 11.08 10.84 8.54
N THR A 253 10.79 12.13 8.28
CA THR A 253 11.31 12.86 7.13
C THR A 253 12.83 12.94 7.17
N GLN A 254 13.43 13.24 8.32
CA GLN A 254 14.88 13.30 8.47
C GLN A 254 15.54 11.96 8.16
N TRP A 255 14.96 10.86 8.65
CA TRP A 255 15.49 9.53 8.39
C TRP A 255 15.37 9.12 6.92
N LEU A 256 14.25 9.46 6.27
CA LEU A 256 13.98 9.17 4.86
C LEU A 256 14.69 10.13 3.90
N ALA A 257 15.22 11.25 4.39
CA ALA A 257 15.90 12.26 3.58
C ALA A 257 17.06 11.66 2.76
N GLY A 258 17.07 11.93 1.47
CA GLY A 258 18.06 11.42 0.53
C GLY A 258 17.93 9.95 0.15
N ARG A 259 17.01 9.18 0.78
CA ARG A 259 16.75 7.79 0.44
C ARG A 259 15.61 7.62 -0.56
N LEU A 260 14.58 8.45 -0.45
CA LEU A 260 13.38 8.36 -1.27
C LEU A 260 13.27 9.57 -2.20
N PRO A 261 13.49 9.39 -3.50
CA PRO A 261 13.41 10.50 -4.47
C PRO A 261 12.04 11.19 -4.43
N GLY A 262 12.07 12.52 -4.32
CA GLY A 262 10.89 13.37 -4.34
C GLY A 262 10.03 13.41 -3.07
N HIS A 263 10.35 12.60 -2.07
CA HIS A 263 9.65 12.59 -0.79
C HIS A 263 9.73 13.94 -0.08
N GLY A 264 10.94 14.53 0.02
CA GLY A 264 11.16 15.81 0.67
C GLY A 264 10.35 16.97 0.06
N ASP A 265 10.12 16.95 -1.26
CA ASP A 265 9.36 18.00 -1.94
C ASP A 265 7.88 18.01 -1.48
N LEU A 266 7.29 16.82 -1.28
CA LEU A 266 5.94 16.73 -0.74
C LEU A 266 5.89 17.19 0.72
N MET A 267 6.85 16.75 1.54
CA MET A 267 6.87 17.08 2.97
C MET A 267 6.98 18.59 3.25
N GLN A 268 7.61 19.36 2.35
CA GLN A 268 7.74 20.83 2.47
C GLN A 268 6.41 21.57 2.33
N ILE A 269 5.42 20.98 1.70
CA ILE A 269 4.12 21.63 1.44
C ILE A 269 2.99 21.10 2.35
N LEU A 270 3.28 20.09 3.16
CA LEU A 270 2.31 19.55 4.09
C LEU A 270 2.15 20.45 5.32
N PRO A 271 0.92 20.67 5.80
CA PRO A 271 0.70 21.34 7.06
C PRO A 271 1.22 20.49 8.22
N ALA A 272 1.47 21.14 9.36
CA ALA A 272 1.79 20.40 10.58
C ALA A 272 0.61 19.52 11.01
N THR A 273 0.91 18.30 11.45
CA THR A 273 -0.11 17.38 12.00
C THR A 273 -0.32 17.62 13.50
N PRO A 274 -1.51 17.33 14.02
CA PRO A 274 -1.74 17.25 15.46
C PRO A 274 -0.85 16.19 16.11
N PRO A 275 -0.52 16.33 17.40
CA PRO A 275 0.21 15.32 18.14
C PRO A 275 -0.42 13.92 18.01
N GLY A 276 0.40 12.90 17.72
CA GLY A 276 -0.04 11.52 17.58
C GLY A 276 -0.62 11.16 16.21
N ILE A 277 -0.67 12.10 15.28
CA ILE A 277 -1.03 11.86 13.88
C ILE A 277 0.19 12.18 12.99
N THR A 278 0.43 11.37 11.97
CA THR A 278 1.48 11.60 10.99
C THR A 278 0.90 11.58 9.58
N HIS A 279 1.49 12.37 8.67
CA HIS A 279 1.21 12.24 7.22
C HIS A 279 1.77 10.94 6.67
N HIS A 280 2.89 10.46 7.22
CA HIS A 280 3.41 9.15 6.86
C HIS A 280 2.49 8.06 7.43
N GLY A 281 2.02 7.19 6.53
CA GLY A 281 1.21 6.03 6.89
C GLY A 281 2.10 4.86 7.30
N LEU A 282 2.53 4.11 6.30
CA LEU A 282 3.33 2.90 6.48
C LEU A 282 4.73 3.09 5.88
N VAL A 283 5.71 2.46 6.51
CA VAL A 283 7.03 2.23 5.93
C VAL A 283 7.11 0.78 5.49
N GLY A 284 7.36 0.55 4.21
CA GLY A 284 7.49 -0.76 3.60
C GLY A 284 8.94 -1.18 3.39
N LEU A 285 9.25 -2.43 3.69
CA LEU A 285 10.52 -3.08 3.43
C LEU A 285 10.29 -4.27 2.51
N THR A 286 10.59 -4.10 1.21
CA THR A 286 10.33 -5.12 0.19
C THR A 286 11.57 -5.93 -0.12
N VAL A 287 11.45 -7.25 -0.08
CA VAL A 287 12.45 -8.19 -0.56
C VAL A 287 11.89 -8.97 -1.74
N ALA A 288 12.62 -8.95 -2.84
CA ALA A 288 12.35 -9.77 -4.02
C ALA A 288 13.39 -10.90 -4.13
N PRO A 289 13.12 -11.97 -4.87
CA PRO A 289 14.08 -13.01 -5.16
C PRO A 289 15.37 -12.42 -5.74
N GLY A 290 16.51 -12.83 -5.23
CA GLY A 290 17.82 -12.33 -5.66
C GLY A 290 18.20 -10.92 -5.20
N ALA A 291 17.33 -10.21 -4.47
CA ALA A 291 17.65 -8.90 -3.95
C ALA A 291 18.71 -8.97 -2.83
N ALA A 292 19.76 -8.16 -2.94
CA ALA A 292 20.84 -8.12 -1.95
C ALA A 292 20.42 -7.47 -0.62
N ARG A 293 19.42 -6.59 -0.66
CA ARG A 293 18.90 -5.86 0.50
C ARG A 293 17.42 -5.50 0.31
N PRO A 294 16.69 -5.22 1.39
CA PRO A 294 15.33 -4.72 1.27
C PRO A 294 15.30 -3.35 0.56
N LEU A 295 14.27 -3.14 -0.25
CA LEU A 295 13.93 -1.84 -0.81
C LEU A 295 12.97 -1.11 0.13
N LEU A 296 13.27 0.14 0.40
CA LEU A 296 12.48 1.01 1.26
C LEU A 296 11.36 1.68 0.46
N SER A 297 10.19 1.81 1.10
CA SER A 297 9.07 2.60 0.60
C SER A 297 8.31 3.26 1.74
N THR A 298 7.54 4.31 1.42
CA THR A 298 6.58 4.92 2.36
C THR A 298 5.40 5.51 1.62
N GLY A 299 4.25 5.51 2.28
CA GLY A 299 3.08 6.28 1.88
C GLY A 299 3.02 7.60 2.64
N VAL A 300 2.62 8.67 1.97
CA VAL A 300 2.43 9.99 2.56
C VAL A 300 1.06 10.54 2.15
N ALA A 301 0.22 10.82 3.14
CA ALA A 301 -1.08 11.44 2.94
C ALA A 301 -0.92 12.76 2.19
N ALA A 302 -1.69 12.95 1.11
CA ALA A 302 -1.70 14.22 0.39
C ALA A 302 -2.17 15.36 1.29
N PRO A 303 -1.74 16.60 1.01
CA PRO A 303 -2.28 17.77 1.68
C PRO A 303 -3.77 17.88 1.33
N TRP A 304 -4.60 17.54 2.29
CA TRP A 304 -6.04 17.68 2.21
C TRP A 304 -6.46 18.90 2.98
N MET A 305 -7.17 19.81 2.33
CA MET A 305 -7.80 20.94 3.05
C MET A 305 -9.19 20.48 3.49
N GLY A 306 -9.33 20.33 4.80
CA GLY A 306 -10.63 20.33 5.44
C GLY A 306 -11.27 21.71 5.36
#